data_d3d74e63181642426328cdefa6c0b648
#
_entry.id   d3d74e63181642426328cdefa6c0b648
#
_cell.length_a   1.000
_cell.length_b   1.000
_cell.length_c   1.000
_cell.angle_alpha   90.00
_cell.angle_beta   90.00
_cell.angle_gamma   90.00
#
_symmetry.space_group_name_H-M   'P 1'
#
loop_
_entity.id
_entity.type
_entity.pdbx_description
1 polymer ?
#
loop_
_entity_poly.entity_id
_entity_poly.type
_entity_poly.pdbx_seq_one_letter_code
_entity_poly.pdbx_strand_id
1 'polypeptide(L)'
;MKALLAIDTAGMLGDDLFDQVSTREALDLRDRAFMVELVRGVLRYRATLDWRLGLLSDRRITKLPTLVQTILRLGAYQLLYLDRVPDSAAVNESVQMTKQQSRRLGRDWSGFVNAVLRALLRSPEPAWPDAGSDP
;
A
#
# COMPACT_ATOMS: atom_id res chain seq x y z
N MET A 1 2.72 8.69 7.77
CA MET A 1 2.95 7.51 6.93
C MET A 1 4.15 6.68 7.34
N LYS A 2 5.12 7.26 8.06
CA LYS A 2 6.23 6.46 8.62
C LYS A 2 5.74 5.31 9.49
N ALA A 3 4.68 5.53 10.23
CA ALA A 3 4.14 4.51 11.12
C ALA A 3 3.67 3.28 10.33
N LEU A 4 3.05 3.49 9.18
CA LEU A 4 2.59 2.39 8.35
C LEU A 4 3.74 1.58 7.78
N LEU A 5 4.81 2.26 7.37
CA LEU A 5 6.00 1.57 6.87
C LEU A 5 6.66 0.74 7.96
N ALA A 6 6.75 1.29 9.17
CA ALA A 6 7.34 0.57 10.30
C ALA A 6 6.53 -0.67 10.66
N ILE A 7 5.21 -0.56 10.64
CA ILE A 7 4.32 -1.67 10.93
C ILE A 7 4.53 -2.79 9.92
N ASP A 8 4.56 -2.45 8.63
CA ASP A 8 4.75 -3.46 7.59
C ASP A 8 6.13 -4.07 7.66
N THR A 9 7.15 -3.25 7.87
CA THR A 9 8.53 -3.72 7.94
C THR A 9 8.70 -4.75 9.03
N ALA A 10 7.95 -4.64 10.12
CA ALA A 10 8.02 -5.59 11.22
C ALA A 10 7.07 -6.77 11.06
N GLY A 11 6.44 -6.91 9.90
CA GLY A 11 5.56 -8.03 9.64
C GLY A 11 4.09 -7.65 9.59
N MET A 12 3.78 -6.38 9.77
CA MET A 12 2.46 -5.83 9.54
C MET A 12 1.36 -6.37 10.46
N LEU A 13 1.72 -7.17 11.45
CA LEU A 13 0.74 -7.88 12.26
C LEU A 13 0.87 -7.62 13.74
N GLY A 14 1.85 -6.85 14.15
CA GLY A 14 2.10 -6.63 15.56
C GLY A 14 1.26 -5.49 16.11
N ASP A 15 0.19 -5.82 16.82
CA ASP A 15 -0.58 -4.80 17.52
C ASP A 15 0.32 -4.00 18.46
N ASP A 16 1.24 -4.68 19.13
CA ASP A 16 2.20 -4.02 20.00
C ASP A 16 3.06 -3.02 19.25
N LEU A 17 3.54 -3.41 18.06
CA LEU A 17 4.33 -2.52 17.25
C LEU A 17 3.50 -1.32 16.78
N PHE A 18 2.25 -1.58 16.37
CA PHE A 18 1.35 -0.52 15.98
C PHE A 18 1.18 0.49 17.11
N ASP A 19 0.95 0.00 18.32
CA ASP A 19 0.77 0.86 19.48
C ASP A 19 2.03 1.67 19.78
N GLN A 20 3.20 1.04 19.71
CA GLN A 20 4.46 1.73 19.92
C GLN A 20 4.67 2.85 18.90
N VAL A 21 4.44 2.55 17.62
CA VAL A 21 4.64 3.53 16.57
C VAL A 21 3.64 4.66 16.70
N SER A 22 2.37 4.35 16.98
CA SER A 22 1.33 5.35 17.15
C SER A 22 1.66 6.30 18.31
N THR A 23 2.12 5.75 19.43
CA THR A 23 2.48 6.55 20.58
C THR A 23 3.70 7.42 20.29
N ARG A 24 4.71 6.84 19.64
CA ARG A 24 5.94 7.54 19.30
C ARG A 24 5.69 8.69 18.33
N GLU A 25 4.83 8.48 17.37
CA GLU A 25 4.51 9.50 16.37
C GLU A 25 3.51 10.53 16.89
N ALA A 26 3.01 10.35 18.11
CA ALA A 26 2.05 11.27 18.74
C ALA A 26 0.82 11.49 17.86
N LEU A 27 0.30 10.41 17.27
CA LEU A 27 -0.87 10.48 16.39
C LEU A 27 -2.12 10.80 17.20
N ASP A 28 -3.01 11.62 16.64
CA ASP A 28 -4.31 11.83 17.25
C ASP A 28 -5.22 10.65 16.97
N LEU A 29 -6.41 10.66 17.58
CA LEU A 29 -7.36 9.55 17.47
C LEU A 29 -7.82 9.32 16.03
N ARG A 30 -7.97 10.39 15.26
CA ARG A 30 -8.42 10.30 13.87
C ARG A 30 -7.37 9.64 13.01
N ASP A 31 -6.11 10.05 13.14
CA ASP A 31 -5.01 9.47 12.37
C ASP A 31 -4.82 8.02 12.72
N ARG A 32 -4.95 7.70 14.00
CA ARG A 32 -4.82 6.32 14.47
C ARG A 32 -5.92 5.43 13.89
N ALA A 33 -7.16 5.93 13.89
CA ALA A 33 -8.28 5.20 13.32
C ALA A 33 -8.08 4.96 11.83
N PHE A 34 -7.56 5.96 11.12
CA PHE A 34 -7.29 5.82 9.69
C PHE A 34 -6.20 4.78 9.44
N MET A 35 -5.14 4.78 10.24
CA MET A 35 -4.09 3.77 10.12
C MET A 35 -4.64 2.36 10.33
N VAL A 36 -5.49 2.17 11.33
CA VAL A 36 -6.11 0.88 11.57
C VAL A 36 -6.94 0.45 10.37
N GLU A 37 -7.70 1.37 9.81
CA GLU A 37 -8.50 1.09 8.63
C GLU A 37 -7.64 0.65 7.46
N LEU A 38 -6.54 1.36 7.20
CA LEU A 38 -5.64 1.02 6.10
C LEU A 38 -5.03 -0.37 6.28
N VAL A 39 -4.51 -0.65 7.46
CA VAL A 39 -3.88 -1.93 7.74
C VAL A 39 -4.88 -3.07 7.60
N ARG A 40 -6.05 -2.93 8.20
CA ARG A 40 -7.09 -3.96 8.11
C ARG A 40 -7.57 -4.16 6.69
N GLY A 41 -7.73 -3.05 5.95
CA GLY A 41 -8.18 -3.11 4.56
C GLY A 41 -7.18 -3.84 3.68
N VAL A 42 -5.90 -3.52 3.83
CA VAL A 42 -4.85 -4.20 3.07
C VAL A 42 -4.82 -5.68 3.39
N LEU A 43 -4.91 -6.04 4.67
CA LEU A 43 -4.91 -7.45 5.07
C LEU A 43 -6.12 -8.18 4.50
N ARG A 44 -7.28 -7.56 4.58
CA ARG A 44 -8.52 -8.17 4.10
C ARG A 44 -8.52 -8.40 2.60
N TYR A 45 -8.01 -7.44 1.83
CA TYR A 45 -8.07 -7.49 0.37
C TYR A 45 -6.72 -7.78 -0.27
N ARG A 46 -5.78 -8.33 0.48
CA ARG A 46 -4.41 -8.53 0.01
C ARG A 46 -4.33 -9.32 -1.29
N ALA A 47 -5.04 -10.43 -1.38
CA ALA A 47 -5.00 -11.26 -2.58
C ALA A 47 -5.56 -10.49 -3.79
N THR A 48 -6.65 -9.76 -3.60
CA THR A 48 -7.24 -8.94 -4.64
C THR A 48 -6.31 -7.83 -5.08
N LEU A 49 -5.68 -7.15 -4.11
CA LEU A 49 -4.74 -6.08 -4.40
C LEU A 49 -3.55 -6.61 -5.19
N ASP A 50 -2.99 -7.73 -4.77
CA ASP A 50 -1.84 -8.32 -5.45
C ASP A 50 -2.20 -8.77 -6.86
N TRP A 51 -3.39 -9.30 -7.04
CA TRP A 51 -3.87 -9.69 -8.37
C TRP A 51 -3.98 -8.47 -9.31
N ARG A 52 -4.62 -7.40 -8.82
CA ARG A 52 -4.77 -6.17 -9.61
C ARG A 52 -3.42 -5.55 -9.94
N LEU A 53 -2.54 -5.46 -8.95
CA LEU A 53 -1.19 -4.89 -9.16
C LEU A 53 -0.37 -5.77 -10.09
N GLY A 54 -0.52 -7.07 -10.00
CA GLY A 54 0.21 -8.00 -10.86
C GLY A 54 -0.15 -7.87 -12.34
N LEU A 55 -1.38 -7.45 -12.64
CA LEU A 55 -1.79 -7.22 -14.02
C LEU A 55 -1.13 -6.00 -14.65
N LEU A 56 -0.65 -5.08 -13.81
CA LEU A 56 -0.12 -3.80 -14.25
C LEU A 56 1.39 -3.73 -14.17
N SER A 57 2.03 -4.73 -13.60
CA SER A 57 3.46 -4.77 -13.40
C SER A 57 4.06 -5.88 -14.23
N ASP A 58 5.22 -5.62 -14.85
CA ASP A 58 5.97 -6.64 -15.56
C ASP A 58 6.82 -7.48 -14.60
N ARG A 59 6.74 -7.18 -13.30
CA ARG A 59 7.41 -7.93 -12.24
C ARG A 59 6.37 -8.55 -11.32
N ARG A 60 6.67 -9.73 -10.79
CA ARG A 60 5.80 -10.34 -9.79
C ARG A 60 5.86 -9.51 -8.51
N ILE A 61 4.70 -9.24 -7.93
CA ILE A 61 4.62 -8.46 -6.69
C ILE A 61 5.47 -9.11 -5.60
N THR A 62 5.44 -10.42 -5.48
CA THR A 62 6.19 -11.13 -4.44
C THR A 62 7.70 -11.06 -4.63
N LYS A 63 8.18 -10.63 -5.79
CA LYS A 63 9.61 -10.47 -6.05
C LYS A 63 10.12 -9.06 -5.78
N LEU A 64 9.23 -8.13 -5.46
CA LEU A 64 9.61 -6.77 -5.13
C LEU A 64 10.09 -6.68 -3.68
N PRO A 65 10.91 -5.68 -3.36
CA PRO A 65 11.25 -5.45 -1.95
C PRO A 65 10.00 -5.30 -1.10
N THR A 66 10.05 -5.77 0.13
CA THR A 66 8.89 -5.75 1.02
C THR A 66 8.30 -4.35 1.18
N LEU A 67 9.15 -3.33 1.33
CA LEU A 67 8.67 -1.96 1.47
C LEU A 67 7.92 -1.49 0.21
N VAL A 68 8.40 -1.86 -0.97
CA VAL A 68 7.73 -1.50 -2.21
C VAL A 68 6.38 -2.19 -2.29
N GLN A 69 6.32 -3.47 -1.91
CA GLN A 69 5.06 -4.20 -1.87
C GLN A 69 4.03 -3.50 -0.97
N THR A 70 4.48 -3.10 0.21
CA THR A 70 3.60 -2.43 1.19
C THR A 70 3.08 -1.11 0.66
N ILE A 71 3.98 -0.31 0.10
CA ILE A 71 3.60 1.00 -0.42
C ILE A 71 2.58 0.84 -1.56
N LEU A 72 2.81 -0.11 -2.45
CA LEU A 72 1.88 -0.38 -3.54
C LEU A 72 0.52 -0.85 -3.03
N ARG A 73 0.50 -1.73 -2.04
CA ARG A 73 -0.76 -2.22 -1.47
C ARG A 73 -1.53 -1.11 -0.77
N LEU A 74 -0.84 -0.28 0.00
CA LEU A 74 -1.48 0.84 0.69
C LEU A 74 -2.04 1.85 -0.31
N GLY A 75 -1.26 2.18 -1.33
CA GLY A 75 -1.72 3.09 -2.37
C GLY A 75 -2.89 2.53 -3.13
N ALA A 76 -2.80 1.28 -3.57
CA ALA A 76 -3.86 0.63 -4.32
C ALA A 76 -5.15 0.52 -3.51
N TYR A 77 -5.04 0.19 -2.22
CA TYR A 77 -6.21 0.12 -1.37
C TYR A 77 -6.94 1.46 -1.32
N GLN A 78 -6.21 2.55 -1.17
CA GLN A 78 -6.81 3.88 -1.13
C GLN A 78 -7.48 4.23 -2.45
N LEU A 79 -6.84 3.89 -3.57
CA LEU A 79 -7.39 4.18 -4.88
C LEU A 79 -8.65 3.38 -5.19
N LEU A 80 -8.69 2.12 -4.76
CA LEU A 80 -9.78 1.21 -5.12
C LEU A 80 -10.94 1.23 -4.15
N TYR A 81 -10.69 1.47 -2.88
CA TYR A 81 -11.70 1.28 -1.84
C TYR A 81 -12.04 2.51 -1.02
N LEU A 82 -11.26 3.56 -1.08
CA LEU A 82 -11.52 4.76 -0.27
C LEU A 82 -11.87 5.95 -1.14
N ASP A 83 -13.13 6.39 -1.06
CA ASP A 83 -13.59 7.53 -1.86
C ASP A 83 -13.14 8.87 -1.28
N ARG A 84 -12.89 8.91 0.03
CA ARG A 84 -12.56 10.16 0.71
C ARG A 84 -11.12 10.61 0.54
N VAL A 85 -10.27 9.76 -0.03
CA VAL A 85 -8.87 10.12 -0.31
C VAL A 85 -8.77 10.48 -1.78
N PRO A 86 -8.36 11.71 -2.12
CA PRO A 86 -8.17 12.06 -3.52
C PRO A 86 -7.12 11.16 -4.17
N ASP A 87 -7.37 10.72 -5.40
CA ASP A 87 -6.46 9.82 -6.10
C ASP A 87 -5.06 10.40 -6.21
N SER A 88 -4.96 11.67 -6.57
CA SER A 88 -3.66 12.32 -6.71
C SER A 88 -2.90 12.35 -5.39
N ALA A 89 -3.60 12.52 -4.27
CA ALA A 89 -2.96 12.54 -2.96
C ALA A 89 -2.41 11.16 -2.61
N ALA A 90 -3.18 10.11 -2.87
CA ALA A 90 -2.73 8.75 -2.61
C ALA A 90 -1.48 8.40 -3.44
N VAL A 91 -1.48 8.75 -4.71
CA VAL A 91 -0.33 8.48 -5.59
C VAL A 91 0.88 9.28 -5.14
N ASN A 92 0.72 10.59 -4.93
CA ASN A 92 1.82 11.46 -4.57
C ASN A 92 2.46 11.05 -3.24
N GLU A 93 1.66 10.69 -2.26
CA GLU A 93 2.17 10.27 -0.97
C GLU A 93 2.93 8.95 -1.06
N SER A 94 2.42 8.02 -1.86
CA SER A 94 3.10 6.75 -2.10
C SER A 94 4.46 6.96 -2.77
N VAL A 95 4.51 7.85 -3.74
CA VAL A 95 5.75 8.20 -4.43
C VAL A 95 6.74 8.83 -3.44
N GLN A 96 6.28 9.75 -2.60
CA GLN A 96 7.15 10.39 -1.61
C GLN A 96 7.70 9.41 -0.59
N MET A 97 6.86 8.51 -0.10
CA MET A 97 7.35 7.47 0.83
C MET A 97 8.44 6.63 0.19
N THR A 98 8.26 6.29 -1.09
CA THR A 98 9.24 5.47 -1.80
C THR A 98 10.57 6.22 -1.95
N LYS A 99 10.52 7.51 -2.29
CA LYS A 99 11.73 8.32 -2.39
C LYS A 99 12.47 8.40 -1.07
N GLN A 100 11.75 8.56 0.02
CA GLN A 100 12.35 8.66 1.35
C GLN A 100 13.07 7.37 1.74
N GLN A 101 12.70 6.24 1.13
CA GLN A 101 13.30 4.94 1.44
C GLN A 101 14.33 4.49 0.40
N SER A 102 14.68 5.35 -0.55
CA SER A 102 15.58 4.95 -1.64
C SER A 102 16.95 4.47 -1.16
N ARG A 103 17.50 5.12 -0.12
CA ARG A 103 18.78 4.69 0.45
C ARG A 103 18.65 3.28 1.07
N ARG A 104 17.59 3.05 1.81
CA ARG A 104 17.34 1.76 2.45
C ARG A 104 17.07 0.66 1.42
N LEU A 105 16.39 1.02 0.33
CA LEU A 105 16.06 0.07 -0.74
C LEU A 105 17.21 -0.19 -1.71
N GLY A 106 18.25 0.63 -1.64
CA GLY A 106 19.41 0.48 -2.54
C GLY A 106 19.21 1.11 -3.90
N ARG A 107 18.02 1.61 -4.21
CA ARG A 107 17.73 2.31 -5.45
C ARG A 107 16.43 3.08 -5.28
N ASP A 108 16.17 3.99 -6.22
CA ASP A 108 14.92 4.77 -6.21
C ASP A 108 13.84 4.01 -6.98
N TRP A 109 12.86 3.51 -6.24
CA TRP A 109 11.71 2.81 -6.80
C TRP A 109 10.51 3.73 -7.07
N SER A 110 10.65 5.04 -6.84
CA SER A 110 9.51 5.95 -6.93
C SER A 110 8.89 6.02 -8.33
N GLY A 111 9.71 5.96 -9.37
CA GLY A 111 9.20 5.93 -10.74
C GLY A 111 8.36 4.71 -11.03
N PHE A 112 8.79 3.57 -10.54
CA PHE A 112 8.05 2.31 -10.69
C PHE A 112 6.70 2.40 -9.96
N VAL A 113 6.71 2.86 -8.70
CA VAL A 113 5.49 3.01 -7.90
C VAL A 113 4.53 3.97 -8.59
N ASN A 114 5.02 5.11 -9.05
CA ASN A 114 4.20 6.09 -9.74
C ASN A 114 3.55 5.47 -10.99
N ALA A 115 4.33 4.75 -11.78
CA ALA A 115 3.85 4.15 -13.02
C ALA A 115 2.75 3.12 -12.74
N VAL A 116 2.95 2.26 -11.75
CA VAL A 116 1.99 1.20 -11.42
C VAL A 116 0.69 1.80 -10.90
N LEU A 117 0.77 2.74 -9.96
CA LEU A 117 -0.44 3.33 -9.39
C LEU A 117 -1.22 4.17 -10.39
N ARG A 118 -0.53 4.90 -11.27
CA ARG A 118 -1.21 5.66 -12.32
C ARG A 118 -1.84 4.72 -13.35
N ALA A 119 -1.19 3.60 -13.66
CA ALA A 119 -1.78 2.59 -14.53
C ALA A 119 -3.05 2.02 -13.92
N LEU A 120 -3.05 1.80 -12.61
CA LEU A 120 -4.23 1.32 -11.89
C LEU A 120 -5.40 2.30 -12.06
N LEU A 121 -5.14 3.60 -11.96
CA LEU A 121 -6.19 4.61 -12.14
C LEU A 121 -6.76 4.62 -13.55
N ARG A 122 -5.93 4.37 -14.54
CA ARG A 122 -6.35 4.40 -15.95
C ARG A 122 -6.98 3.09 -16.41
N SER A 123 -6.76 2.01 -15.68
CA SER A 123 -7.21 0.69 -16.12
C SER A 123 -8.68 0.48 -15.78
N PRO A 124 -9.48 -0.04 -16.72
CA PRO A 124 -10.82 -0.46 -16.37
C PRO A 124 -10.76 -1.63 -15.40
N GLU A 125 -11.81 -1.81 -14.64
CA GLU A 125 -11.87 -2.94 -13.75
C GLU A 125 -11.90 -4.23 -14.57
N PRO A 126 -10.93 -5.13 -14.38
CA PRO A 126 -10.89 -6.36 -15.15
C PRO A 126 -11.98 -7.32 -14.71
N ALA A 127 -12.34 -8.24 -15.58
CA ALA A 127 -13.27 -9.30 -15.21
C ALA A 127 -12.64 -10.12 -14.09
N TRP A 128 -13.41 -10.37 -13.04
CA TRP A 128 -12.93 -11.17 -11.94
C TRP A 128 -12.81 -12.64 -12.36
N PRO A 129 -11.90 -13.39 -11.74
CA PRO A 129 -11.88 -14.84 -11.94
C PRO A 129 -13.22 -15.43 -11.56
N ASP A 130 -13.49 -16.65 -12.04
CA ASP A 130 -14.71 -17.37 -11.72
C ASP A 130 -14.94 -17.41 -10.22
N ALA A 131 -16.21 -17.56 -9.82
CA ALA A 131 -16.61 -17.53 -8.41
C ALA A 131 -15.75 -18.43 -7.54
N GLY A 132 -15.33 -19.56 -8.06
CA GLY A 132 -14.50 -20.49 -7.29
C GLY A 132 -13.08 -20.02 -7.03
N SER A 133 -12.63 -19.00 -7.75
CA SER A 133 -11.29 -18.45 -7.59
C SER A 133 -11.30 -17.06 -6.97
N ASP A 134 -12.44 -16.61 -6.55
CA ASP A 134 -12.57 -15.32 -5.89
C ASP A 134 -11.76 -15.33 -4.59
N PRO A 135 -10.83 -14.43 -4.43
CA PRO A 135 -10.03 -14.36 -3.22
C PRO A 135 -10.81 -13.92 -2.01
#